data_f66c7cd1e9235de4ee925a3326c400d1
#
_entry.id   f66c7cd1e9235de4ee925a3326c400d1
#
_cell.length_a   1.000
_cell.length_b   1.000
_cell.length_c   1.000
_cell.angle_alpha   90.00
_cell.angle_beta   90.00
_cell.angle_gamma   90.00
#
_symmetry.space_group_name_H-M   'P 1'
#
loop_
_entity.id
_entity.type
_entity.pdbx_description
1 polymer ?
#
loop_
_entity_poly.entity_id
_entity_poly.type
_entity_poly.pdbx_seq_one_letter_code
_entity_poly.pdbx_strand_id
1 'polypeptide(L)'
;MDGSFSTAFDTPAETQKTAVSPQFSGAVDRFLAEDLTEDLRAAGRATTGLKSPAWACEAWRRKLLDRGWLAPSWPKAHGGAGWTTAERLYFEQRCAENDAPLIMSSGIRTIGPLLMQEGTPEQKACYLPAILSGEHEWCQGFSEAGAGSDLPALSMKADPQGDHFLLNGTKLWTSFAEYATHMYMLARSEAGSVGRDGLVFLLVDMSLPGIEVRPIRCIDGSEEICEVHFDKVKVPAGASVGKAGDGWRIARVLMKIARSNNTTTGTLRQAWRAAARYVKAAPGEPALKQRLDLLDAEITGFEALEARLSKPCDHLNDAARSSMMKLRASELHQAITEVGLDAAPHDEKALAKYFFTRAATIYSGTSEIHRNSLARTIGCP
;
A
#
# COMPACT_ATOMS: atom_id res chain seq x y z
N MET A 1 -8.63 -57.97 -4.64
CA MET A 1 -8.29 -56.84 -5.51
C MET A 1 -7.63 -55.82 -4.62
N ASP A 2 -6.27 -55.90 -4.56
CA ASP A 2 -5.46 -55.04 -3.72
C ASP A 2 -5.32 -53.66 -4.32
N GLY A 3 -5.89 -52.69 -3.67
CA GLY A 3 -5.72 -51.28 -4.00
C GLY A 3 -4.67 -50.64 -3.09
N SER A 4 -3.40 -50.77 -3.42
CA SER A 4 -2.32 -50.07 -2.75
C SER A 4 -2.37 -48.59 -3.15
N PHE A 5 -2.81 -47.73 -2.22
CA PHE A 5 -2.59 -46.27 -2.32
C PHE A 5 -1.10 -46.01 -2.01
N SER A 6 -0.33 -45.73 -3.05
CA SER A 6 1.03 -45.22 -2.94
C SER A 6 0.95 -43.76 -2.46
N THR A 7 1.29 -43.54 -1.18
CA THR A 7 1.56 -42.21 -0.62
C THR A 7 3.01 -41.84 -0.91
N ALA A 8 3.29 -41.45 -2.16
CA ALA A 8 4.51 -40.69 -2.43
C ALA A 8 4.26 -39.23 -2.00
N PHE A 9 4.54 -38.92 -0.75
CA PHE A 9 4.84 -37.56 -0.34
C PHE A 9 6.20 -37.24 -0.93
N ASP A 10 6.21 -36.57 -2.08
CA ASP A 10 7.40 -35.92 -2.58
C ASP A 10 7.91 -34.98 -1.49
N THR A 11 9.17 -35.16 -1.14
CA THR A 11 9.92 -34.27 -0.24
C THR A 11 9.69 -32.83 -0.69
N PRO A 12 9.38 -31.87 0.19
CA PRO A 12 9.19 -30.49 -0.20
C PRO A 12 10.43 -30.05 -0.96
N ALA A 13 10.26 -29.69 -2.23
CA ALA A 13 11.29 -29.01 -2.99
C ALA A 13 11.79 -27.86 -2.12
N GLU A 14 13.11 -27.77 -1.91
CA GLU A 14 13.78 -26.66 -1.22
C GLU A 14 13.09 -25.37 -1.62
N THR A 15 12.62 -24.63 -0.62
CA THR A 15 11.95 -23.35 -0.80
C THR A 15 12.91 -22.49 -1.62
N GLN A 16 12.69 -22.40 -2.92
CA GLN A 16 13.45 -21.51 -3.79
C GLN A 16 13.08 -20.09 -3.33
N LYS A 17 13.85 -19.58 -2.35
CA LYS A 17 13.95 -18.15 -2.09
C LYS A 17 14.07 -17.50 -3.44
N THR A 18 13.30 -16.47 -3.70
CA THR A 18 13.34 -15.71 -4.95
C THR A 18 14.79 -15.27 -5.15
N ALA A 19 15.55 -16.03 -5.91
CA ALA A 19 17.00 -15.95 -5.91
C ALA A 19 17.39 -14.67 -6.67
N VAL A 20 17.77 -13.64 -5.93
CA VAL A 20 18.48 -12.49 -6.48
C VAL A 20 19.97 -12.86 -6.63
N SER A 21 20.68 -12.15 -7.53
CA SER A 21 22.12 -12.42 -7.70
C SER A 21 22.90 -12.12 -6.40
N PRO A 22 23.98 -12.85 -6.11
CA PRO A 22 24.85 -12.55 -4.96
C PRO A 22 25.42 -11.14 -4.97
N GLN A 23 25.63 -10.58 -6.16
CA GLN A 23 26.06 -9.19 -6.33
C GLN A 23 24.99 -8.20 -5.86
N PHE A 24 23.73 -8.45 -6.20
CA PHE A 24 22.60 -7.60 -5.77
C PHE A 24 22.38 -7.69 -4.27
N SER A 25 22.29 -8.89 -3.71
CA SER A 25 22.11 -9.08 -2.28
C SER A 25 23.25 -8.46 -1.47
N GLY A 26 24.50 -8.64 -1.87
CA GLY A 26 25.64 -8.00 -1.24
C GLY A 26 25.63 -6.47 -1.35
N ALA A 27 25.10 -5.90 -2.42
CA ALA A 27 24.94 -4.45 -2.54
C ALA A 27 23.87 -3.90 -1.59
N VAL A 28 22.75 -4.62 -1.44
CA VAL A 28 21.68 -4.28 -0.48
C VAL A 28 22.20 -4.35 0.95
N ASP A 29 22.90 -5.43 1.31
CA ASP A 29 23.40 -5.61 2.67
C ASP A 29 24.42 -4.54 3.06
N ARG A 30 25.33 -4.17 2.15
CA ARG A 30 26.27 -3.05 2.38
C ARG A 30 25.54 -1.73 2.56
N PHE A 31 24.59 -1.41 1.69
CA PHE A 31 23.80 -0.18 1.80
C PHE A 31 23.08 -0.08 3.14
N LEU A 32 22.44 -1.16 3.59
CA LEU A 32 21.75 -1.18 4.88
C LEU A 32 22.73 -1.08 6.07
N ALA A 33 23.95 -1.62 5.93
CA ALA A 33 24.97 -1.52 6.98
C ALA A 33 25.55 -0.11 7.08
N GLU A 34 25.79 0.56 5.95
CA GLU A 34 26.48 1.86 5.87
C GLU A 34 25.51 3.03 6.05
N ASP A 35 24.31 2.96 5.46
CA ASP A 35 23.39 4.10 5.35
C ASP A 35 22.23 4.08 6.35
N LEU A 36 21.81 2.92 6.85
CA LEU A 36 20.73 2.80 7.80
C LEU A 36 21.25 2.95 9.24
N THR A 37 21.25 4.19 9.74
CA THR A 37 21.74 4.53 11.08
C THR A 37 20.85 3.98 12.20
N GLU A 38 21.36 3.92 13.44
CA GLU A 38 20.58 3.42 14.58
C GLU A 38 19.34 4.30 14.87
N ASP A 39 19.44 5.62 14.67
CA ASP A 39 18.29 6.53 14.84
C ASP A 39 17.17 6.21 13.82
N LEU A 40 17.54 5.91 12.58
CA LEU A 40 16.57 5.49 11.55
C LEU A 40 15.94 4.15 11.89
N ARG A 41 16.73 3.19 12.38
CA ARG A 41 16.21 1.89 12.87
C ARG A 41 15.26 2.08 14.06
N ALA A 42 15.62 2.94 15.00
CA ALA A 42 14.78 3.25 16.16
C ALA A 42 13.44 3.88 15.73
N ALA A 43 13.47 4.78 14.75
CA ALA A 43 12.24 5.36 14.15
C ALA A 43 11.38 4.29 13.46
N GLY A 44 11.99 3.37 12.71
CA GLY A 44 11.29 2.25 12.09
C GLY A 44 10.64 1.32 13.13
N ARG A 45 11.35 0.98 14.20
CA ARG A 45 10.80 0.18 15.33
C ARG A 45 9.66 0.89 16.08
N ALA A 46 9.71 2.21 16.14
CA ALA A 46 8.71 3.01 16.84
C ALA A 46 7.43 3.22 16.01
N THR A 47 7.46 2.91 14.73
CA THR A 47 6.33 3.15 13.81
C THR A 47 5.14 2.24 14.13
N THR A 48 4.01 2.84 14.47
CA THR A 48 2.74 2.13 14.74
C THR A 48 1.74 2.25 13.58
N GLY A 49 1.73 3.37 12.87
CA GLY A 49 0.86 3.69 11.75
C GLY A 49 1.39 3.24 10.37
N LEU A 50 0.95 3.95 9.34
CA LEU A 50 1.30 3.70 7.93
C LEU A 50 2.69 4.23 7.56
N LYS A 51 3.22 5.22 8.29
CA LYS A 51 4.43 5.96 7.95
C LYS A 51 5.26 6.22 9.20
N SER A 52 6.57 6.16 9.07
CA SER A 52 7.49 6.57 10.14
C SER A 52 7.47 8.09 10.33
N PRO A 53 8.02 8.63 11.44
CA PRO A 53 8.11 10.07 11.65
C PRO A 53 8.69 10.82 10.45
N ALA A 54 8.20 12.02 10.17
CA ALA A 54 8.52 12.79 8.96
C ALA A 54 10.03 12.95 8.74
N TRP A 55 10.81 13.28 9.80
CA TRP A 55 12.25 13.41 9.72
C TRP A 55 12.96 12.14 9.28
N ALA A 56 12.47 10.96 9.75
CA ALA A 56 13.07 9.67 9.40
C ALA A 56 12.72 9.26 7.95
N CYS A 57 11.48 9.53 7.53
CA CYS A 57 11.07 9.34 6.14
C CYS A 57 11.90 10.19 5.19
N GLU A 58 12.12 11.46 5.50
CA GLU A 58 12.89 12.39 4.68
C GLU A 58 14.37 11.96 4.60
N ALA A 59 14.98 11.65 5.74
CA ALA A 59 16.37 11.22 5.80
C ALA A 59 16.57 9.90 5.03
N TRP A 60 15.68 8.93 5.20
CA TRP A 60 15.74 7.65 4.50
C TRP A 60 15.49 7.79 3.00
N ARG A 61 14.48 8.61 2.61
CA ARG A 61 14.19 8.91 1.22
C ARG A 61 15.39 9.52 0.50
N ARG A 62 16.11 10.46 1.12
CA ARG A 62 17.31 11.07 0.56
C ARG A 62 18.38 10.02 0.26
N LYS A 63 18.67 9.12 1.21
CA LYS A 63 19.64 8.04 1.00
C LYS A 63 19.24 7.10 -0.14
N LEU A 64 17.95 6.77 -0.24
CA LEU A 64 17.43 5.97 -1.34
C LEU A 64 17.53 6.70 -2.70
N LEU A 65 17.25 8.00 -2.71
CA LEU A 65 17.35 8.84 -3.91
C LEU A 65 18.80 8.95 -4.39
N ASP A 66 19.74 9.25 -3.48
CA ASP A 66 21.18 9.35 -3.78
C ASP A 66 21.73 8.04 -4.36
N ARG A 67 21.19 6.91 -3.93
CA ARG A 67 21.53 5.58 -4.44
C ARG A 67 20.80 5.21 -5.74
N GLY A 68 19.78 5.97 -6.15
CA GLY A 68 18.90 5.66 -7.28
C GLY A 68 17.92 4.50 -6.99
N TRP A 69 17.60 4.23 -5.72
CA TRP A 69 16.78 3.10 -5.28
C TRP A 69 15.39 3.48 -4.76
N LEU A 70 15.06 4.77 -4.76
CA LEU A 70 13.78 5.27 -4.25
C LEU A 70 12.58 4.72 -5.02
N ALA A 71 12.72 4.59 -6.34
CA ALA A 71 11.69 4.05 -7.22
C ALA A 71 12.17 2.73 -7.87
N PRO A 72 12.20 1.62 -7.09
CA PRO A 72 12.87 0.38 -7.50
C PRO A 72 12.29 -0.22 -8.79
N SER A 73 10.98 -0.20 -8.96
CA SER A 73 10.29 -0.79 -10.11
C SER A 73 10.11 0.16 -11.30
N TRP A 74 10.43 1.45 -11.16
CA TRP A 74 10.29 2.37 -12.28
C TRP A 74 11.36 2.09 -13.33
N PRO A 75 11.02 2.22 -14.64
CA PRO A 75 12.01 2.17 -15.71
C PRO A 75 13.13 3.20 -15.51
N LYS A 76 14.34 2.85 -15.90
CA LYS A 76 15.50 3.78 -15.84
C LYS A 76 15.26 5.07 -16.62
N ALA A 77 14.51 5.00 -17.73
CA ALA A 77 14.13 6.17 -18.52
C ALA A 77 13.32 7.22 -17.75
N HIS A 78 12.70 6.81 -16.64
CA HIS A 78 11.94 7.70 -15.74
C HIS A 78 12.62 7.87 -14.37
N GLY A 79 13.95 7.63 -14.29
CA GLY A 79 14.72 7.81 -13.06
C GLY A 79 14.62 6.69 -12.04
N GLY A 80 14.00 5.56 -12.37
CA GLY A 80 13.91 4.40 -11.50
C GLY A 80 15.10 3.46 -11.58
N ALA A 81 15.18 2.49 -10.67
CA ALA A 81 16.24 1.48 -10.64
C ALA A 81 16.05 0.38 -11.69
N GLY A 82 14.84 0.19 -12.22
CA GLY A 82 14.52 -0.84 -13.20
C GLY A 82 14.60 -2.26 -12.65
N TRP A 83 14.37 -2.44 -11.34
CA TRP A 83 14.47 -3.74 -10.70
C TRP A 83 13.34 -4.68 -11.07
N THR A 84 13.68 -5.96 -11.09
CA THR A 84 12.69 -7.04 -11.18
C THR A 84 11.81 -7.09 -9.91
N THR A 85 10.67 -7.74 -10.01
CA THR A 85 9.79 -7.98 -8.83
C THR A 85 10.55 -8.72 -7.71
N ALA A 86 11.42 -9.67 -8.07
CA ALA A 86 12.23 -10.42 -7.12
C ALA A 86 13.22 -9.51 -6.35
N GLU A 87 13.94 -8.64 -7.06
CA GLU A 87 14.89 -7.70 -6.46
C GLU A 87 14.17 -6.69 -5.56
N ARG A 88 13.02 -6.17 -6.00
CA ARG A 88 12.20 -5.27 -5.19
C ARG A 88 11.72 -5.93 -3.90
N LEU A 89 11.13 -7.13 -3.98
CA LEU A 89 10.64 -7.87 -2.80
C LEU A 89 11.78 -8.20 -1.84
N TYR A 90 12.93 -8.63 -2.37
CA TYR A 90 14.12 -8.88 -1.55
C TYR A 90 14.55 -7.61 -0.79
N PHE A 91 14.66 -6.48 -1.48
CA PHE A 91 15.03 -5.21 -0.86
C PHE A 91 14.03 -4.77 0.21
N GLU A 92 12.71 -4.81 -0.09
CA GLU A 92 11.66 -4.47 0.87
C GLU A 92 11.71 -5.38 2.12
N GLN A 93 11.95 -6.68 1.92
CA GLN A 93 12.12 -7.62 3.02
C GLN A 93 13.35 -7.27 3.86
N ARG A 94 14.51 -7.02 3.22
CA ARG A 94 15.74 -6.65 3.94
C ARG A 94 15.60 -5.32 4.68
N CYS A 95 14.92 -4.33 4.11
CA CYS A 95 14.57 -3.07 4.81
C CYS A 95 13.74 -3.35 6.07
N ALA A 96 12.68 -4.15 5.97
CA ALA A 96 11.83 -4.49 7.09
C ALA A 96 12.57 -5.32 8.16
N GLU A 97 13.44 -6.27 7.76
CA GLU A 97 14.28 -7.06 8.68
C GLU A 97 15.27 -6.19 9.47
N ASN A 98 15.70 -5.08 8.90
CA ASN A 98 16.64 -4.14 9.51
C ASN A 98 15.95 -2.92 10.15
N ASP A 99 14.63 -2.97 10.31
CA ASP A 99 13.82 -1.88 10.89
C ASP A 99 14.00 -0.53 10.18
N ALA A 100 14.16 -0.54 8.84
CA ALA A 100 14.22 0.69 8.06
C ALA A 100 12.92 1.51 8.19
N PRO A 101 12.98 2.85 8.13
CA PRO A 101 11.79 3.68 8.16
C PRO A 101 10.78 3.31 7.07
N LEU A 102 9.50 3.29 7.43
CA LEU A 102 8.42 3.01 6.50
C LEU A 102 8.05 4.28 5.74
N ILE A 103 8.40 4.32 4.45
CA ILE A 103 8.02 5.39 3.53
C ILE A 103 6.75 4.99 2.79
N MET A 104 5.65 5.71 3.03
CA MET A 104 4.42 5.54 2.27
C MET A 104 4.35 6.66 1.21
N SER A 105 4.78 6.36 0.00
CA SER A 105 4.73 7.32 -1.11
C SER A 105 3.74 6.85 -2.17
N SER A 106 2.55 7.46 -2.19
CA SER A 106 1.56 7.24 -3.25
C SER A 106 2.08 7.72 -4.61
N GLY A 107 2.99 8.70 -4.62
CA GLY A 107 3.70 9.16 -5.81
C GLY A 107 4.46 8.03 -6.49
N ILE A 108 5.38 7.42 -5.76
CA ILE A 108 6.26 6.35 -6.27
C ILE A 108 5.49 5.06 -6.56
N ARG A 109 4.59 4.66 -5.65
CA ARG A 109 3.99 3.32 -5.68
C ARG A 109 2.73 3.23 -6.54
N THR A 110 2.06 4.35 -6.80
CA THR A 110 0.72 4.33 -7.37
C THR A 110 0.54 5.29 -8.55
N ILE A 111 0.60 6.62 -8.31
CA ILE A 111 0.29 7.58 -9.37
C ILE A 111 1.39 7.69 -10.42
N GLY A 112 2.67 7.61 -10.06
CA GLY A 112 3.76 7.62 -11.01
C GLY A 112 3.67 6.47 -12.03
N PRO A 113 3.53 5.19 -11.61
CA PRO A 113 3.26 4.09 -12.53
C PRO A 113 2.00 4.27 -13.38
N LEU A 114 0.92 4.86 -12.84
CA LEU A 114 -0.26 5.19 -13.63
C LEU A 114 0.06 6.22 -14.70
N LEU A 115 0.73 7.31 -14.35
CA LEU A 115 1.11 8.36 -15.30
C LEU A 115 2.03 7.85 -16.40
N MET A 116 2.95 6.94 -16.10
CA MET A 116 3.80 6.30 -17.12
C MET A 116 2.96 5.54 -18.16
N GLN A 117 1.85 4.93 -17.77
CA GLN A 117 0.96 4.17 -18.66
C GLN A 117 -0.06 5.07 -19.37
N GLU A 118 -0.73 5.97 -18.65
CA GLU A 118 -1.95 6.66 -19.07
C GLU A 118 -1.79 8.18 -19.20
N GLY A 119 -0.73 8.76 -18.63
CA GLY A 119 -0.50 10.21 -18.67
C GLY A 119 -0.06 10.72 -20.03
N THR A 120 -0.36 11.98 -20.32
CA THR A 120 0.16 12.68 -21.51
C THR A 120 1.67 12.92 -21.39
N PRO A 121 2.39 13.21 -22.49
CA PRO A 121 3.79 13.60 -22.42
C PRO A 121 4.05 14.76 -21.45
N GLU A 122 3.17 15.75 -21.42
CA GLU A 122 3.25 16.95 -20.58
C GLU A 122 3.06 16.57 -19.10
N GLN A 123 2.07 15.73 -18.80
CA GLN A 123 1.83 15.21 -17.43
C GLN A 123 3.03 14.39 -16.93
N LYS A 124 3.62 13.53 -17.78
CA LYS A 124 4.83 12.77 -17.42
C LYS A 124 6.01 13.69 -17.15
N ALA A 125 6.25 14.67 -18.02
CA ALA A 125 7.35 15.62 -17.88
C ALA A 125 7.22 16.49 -16.61
N CYS A 126 6.00 16.89 -16.26
CA CYS A 126 5.71 17.69 -15.08
C CYS A 126 5.83 16.88 -13.79
N TYR A 127 5.13 15.75 -13.70
CA TYR A 127 4.91 15.09 -12.42
C TYR A 127 5.98 14.05 -12.05
N LEU A 128 6.53 13.28 -13.01
CA LEU A 128 7.44 12.18 -12.65
C LEU A 128 8.75 12.65 -11.98
N PRO A 129 9.43 13.71 -12.46
CA PRO A 129 10.60 14.23 -11.76
C PRO A 129 10.29 14.78 -10.37
N ALA A 130 9.18 15.51 -10.22
CA ALA A 130 8.75 16.09 -8.95
C ALA A 130 8.32 15.03 -7.91
N ILE A 131 7.78 13.89 -8.35
CA ILE A 131 7.54 12.72 -7.49
C ILE A 131 8.86 12.13 -6.99
N LEU A 132 9.85 11.97 -7.85
CA LEU A 132 11.15 11.41 -7.48
C LEU A 132 11.92 12.34 -6.51
N SER A 133 11.95 13.64 -6.79
CA SER A 133 12.60 14.61 -5.88
C SER A 133 11.88 14.72 -4.53
N GLY A 134 10.59 14.35 -4.49
CA GLY A 134 9.71 14.53 -3.33
C GLY A 134 9.13 15.93 -3.19
N GLU A 135 9.28 16.75 -4.22
CA GLU A 135 8.57 18.03 -4.33
C GLU A 135 7.05 17.83 -4.37
N HIS A 136 6.62 16.74 -5.03
CA HIS A 136 5.21 16.37 -5.10
C HIS A 136 4.92 15.14 -4.21
N GLU A 137 4.27 15.37 -3.07
CA GLU A 137 3.67 14.34 -2.24
C GLU A 137 2.19 14.18 -2.61
N TRP A 138 1.75 12.92 -2.77
CA TRP A 138 0.45 12.60 -3.33
C TRP A 138 -0.46 11.88 -2.35
N CYS A 139 -1.74 12.29 -2.27
CA CYS A 139 -2.79 11.54 -1.60
C CYS A 139 -3.87 11.05 -2.58
N GLN A 140 -4.73 10.14 -2.10
CA GLN A 140 -5.78 9.51 -2.90
C GLN A 140 -7.16 9.98 -2.45
N GLY A 141 -7.89 10.68 -3.30
CA GLY A 141 -9.27 11.14 -3.07
C GLY A 141 -10.31 10.25 -3.74
N PHE A 142 -10.57 9.06 -3.19
CA PHE A 142 -11.56 8.13 -3.77
C PHE A 142 -12.83 8.06 -2.94
N SER A 143 -12.74 7.60 -1.71
CA SER A 143 -13.88 7.33 -0.84
C SER A 143 -14.64 8.61 -0.44
N GLU A 144 -15.95 8.45 -0.22
CA GLU A 144 -16.87 9.45 0.32
C GLU A 144 -17.70 8.80 1.44
N ALA A 145 -18.43 9.57 2.22
CA ALA A 145 -19.29 9.04 3.28
C ALA A 145 -20.29 7.98 2.77
N GLY A 146 -20.82 8.17 1.55
CA GLY A 146 -21.75 7.25 0.89
C GLY A 146 -21.11 6.28 -0.11
N ALA A 147 -19.78 6.35 -0.34
CA ALA A 147 -19.10 5.57 -1.38
C ALA A 147 -17.74 5.05 -0.91
N GLY A 148 -17.74 3.86 -0.34
CA GLY A 148 -16.55 3.13 0.08
C GLY A 148 -16.33 1.89 -0.79
N SER A 149 -16.85 0.73 -0.36
CA SER A 149 -16.79 -0.52 -1.13
C SER A 149 -17.54 -0.42 -2.47
N ASP A 150 -18.65 0.30 -2.51
CA ASP A 150 -19.32 0.71 -3.74
C ASP A 150 -18.81 2.08 -4.20
N LEU A 151 -17.55 2.11 -4.63
CA LEU A 151 -16.90 3.33 -5.09
C LEU A 151 -17.65 4.00 -6.26
N PRO A 152 -18.27 3.29 -7.23
CA PRO A 152 -19.05 3.92 -8.28
C PRO A 152 -20.24 4.76 -7.80
N ALA A 153 -20.69 4.61 -6.55
CA ALA A 153 -21.74 5.43 -5.95
C ALA A 153 -21.28 6.85 -5.54
N LEU A 154 -20.02 7.21 -5.81
CA LEU A 154 -19.49 8.53 -5.48
C LEU A 154 -20.32 9.66 -6.09
N SER A 155 -20.44 10.76 -5.33
CA SER A 155 -21.31 11.92 -5.63
C SER A 155 -20.56 13.23 -5.82
N MET A 156 -19.27 13.30 -5.52
CA MET A 156 -18.44 14.48 -5.73
C MET A 156 -18.49 14.95 -7.16
N LYS A 157 -18.78 16.24 -7.36
CA LYS A 157 -18.98 16.85 -8.68
C LYS A 157 -17.68 17.46 -9.21
N ALA A 158 -17.50 17.35 -10.52
CA ALA A 158 -16.49 18.02 -11.31
C ALA A 158 -17.18 18.61 -12.54
N ASP A 159 -17.90 19.71 -12.35
CA ASP A 159 -18.71 20.33 -13.41
C ASP A 159 -17.78 20.96 -14.47
N PRO A 160 -17.82 20.52 -15.74
CA PRO A 160 -16.96 21.08 -16.78
C PRO A 160 -17.39 22.51 -17.14
N GLN A 161 -16.43 23.47 -17.17
CA GLN A 161 -16.60 24.89 -17.45
C GLN A 161 -15.71 25.35 -18.62
N GLY A 162 -15.56 24.53 -19.64
CA GLY A 162 -14.70 24.77 -20.79
C GLY A 162 -13.23 24.47 -20.51
N ASP A 163 -12.45 25.40 -20.00
CA ASP A 163 -11.03 25.28 -19.74
C ASP A 163 -10.70 24.71 -18.36
N HIS A 164 -11.69 24.52 -17.49
CA HIS A 164 -11.53 23.98 -16.14
C HIS A 164 -12.73 23.14 -15.69
N PHE A 165 -12.55 22.38 -14.62
CA PHE A 165 -13.60 21.73 -13.84
C PHE A 165 -13.86 22.53 -12.57
N LEU A 166 -15.12 22.68 -12.17
CA LEU A 166 -15.53 23.24 -10.89
C LEU A 166 -15.83 22.08 -9.92
N LEU A 167 -14.98 21.88 -8.92
CA LEU A 167 -15.12 20.79 -7.96
C LEU A 167 -15.96 21.20 -6.76
N ASN A 168 -16.93 20.36 -6.39
CA ASN A 168 -17.74 20.50 -5.18
C ASN A 168 -18.01 19.15 -4.55
N GLY A 169 -17.74 19.00 -3.26
CA GLY A 169 -17.99 17.79 -2.50
C GLY A 169 -16.95 17.51 -1.44
N THR A 170 -16.94 16.29 -0.93
CA THR A 170 -16.06 15.89 0.18
C THR A 170 -15.50 14.51 -0.06
N LYS A 171 -14.20 14.36 0.09
CA LYS A 171 -13.51 13.07 0.14
C LYS A 171 -13.24 12.67 1.59
N LEU A 172 -13.37 11.37 1.90
CA LEU A 172 -13.24 10.83 3.23
C LEU A 172 -12.20 9.71 3.27
N TRP A 173 -11.58 9.50 4.41
CA TRP A 173 -10.53 8.49 4.64
C TRP A 173 -9.30 8.68 3.76
N THR A 174 -8.95 9.93 3.44
CA THR A 174 -7.79 10.28 2.63
C THR A 174 -6.53 10.26 3.48
N SER A 175 -5.66 9.26 3.26
CA SER A 175 -4.41 9.14 4.00
C SER A 175 -3.44 10.28 3.62
N PHE A 176 -2.86 10.93 4.64
CA PHE A 176 -1.81 11.94 4.53
C PHE A 176 -2.18 13.19 3.71
N ALA A 177 -3.45 13.53 3.58
CA ALA A 177 -3.87 14.73 2.83
C ALA A 177 -3.32 16.01 3.44
N GLU A 178 -3.06 16.06 4.76
CA GLU A 178 -2.45 17.19 5.46
C GLU A 178 -1.03 17.53 4.93
N TYR A 179 -0.30 16.53 4.47
CA TYR A 179 1.08 16.68 3.98
C TYR A 179 1.17 16.61 2.45
N ALA A 180 0.06 16.33 1.78
CA ALA A 180 0.04 16.17 0.33
C ALA A 180 0.04 17.52 -0.38
N THR A 181 0.89 17.65 -1.40
CA THR A 181 0.86 18.79 -2.33
C THR A 181 -0.13 18.54 -3.47
N HIS A 182 -0.41 17.27 -3.77
CA HIS A 182 -1.29 16.87 -4.88
C HIS A 182 -2.21 15.73 -4.47
N MET A 183 -3.38 15.69 -5.08
CA MET A 183 -4.34 14.59 -4.95
C MET A 183 -4.67 14.02 -6.32
N TYR A 184 -4.70 12.69 -6.44
CA TYR A 184 -5.40 12.05 -7.55
C TYR A 184 -6.76 11.55 -7.08
N MET A 185 -7.80 11.82 -7.87
CA MET A 185 -9.15 11.59 -7.41
C MET A 185 -10.13 11.20 -8.51
N LEU A 186 -11.23 10.60 -8.10
CA LEU A 186 -12.41 10.39 -8.93
C LEU A 186 -13.49 11.41 -8.58
N ALA A 187 -14.12 11.96 -9.60
CA ALA A 187 -15.30 12.81 -9.46
C ALA A 187 -16.28 12.57 -10.61
N ARG A 188 -17.50 13.04 -10.48
CA ARG A 188 -18.56 12.91 -11.47
C ARG A 188 -18.61 14.17 -12.32
N SER A 189 -18.30 14.06 -13.61
CA SER A 189 -18.25 15.17 -14.55
C SER A 189 -19.48 15.27 -15.46
N GLU A 190 -20.31 14.24 -15.51
CA GLU A 190 -21.52 14.21 -16.33
C GLU A 190 -22.77 14.28 -15.44
N ALA A 191 -23.57 15.32 -15.62
CA ALA A 191 -24.78 15.52 -14.83
C ALA A 191 -25.80 14.39 -15.07
N GLY A 192 -26.33 13.84 -13.97
CA GLY A 192 -27.31 12.75 -14.03
C GLY A 192 -26.71 11.38 -14.29
N SER A 193 -25.40 11.27 -14.54
CA SER A 193 -24.75 9.96 -14.66
C SER A 193 -24.75 9.20 -13.34
N VAL A 194 -24.78 7.88 -13.42
CA VAL A 194 -24.81 6.98 -12.24
C VAL A 194 -23.79 5.86 -12.38
N GLY A 195 -23.41 5.27 -11.26
CA GLY A 195 -22.53 4.14 -11.26
C GLY A 195 -21.15 4.47 -11.86
N ARG A 196 -20.72 3.72 -12.84
CA ARG A 196 -19.37 3.82 -13.45
C ARG A 196 -19.27 4.85 -14.57
N ASP A 197 -20.41 5.37 -15.03
CA ASP A 197 -20.47 6.29 -16.16
C ASP A 197 -20.25 7.73 -15.70
N GLY A 198 -19.79 8.60 -16.60
CA GLY A 198 -19.61 10.01 -16.35
C GLY A 198 -18.57 10.37 -15.29
N LEU A 199 -17.66 9.46 -14.98
CA LEU A 199 -16.56 9.72 -14.05
C LEU A 199 -15.34 10.28 -14.77
N VAL A 200 -14.65 11.21 -14.10
CA VAL A 200 -13.36 11.77 -14.50
C VAL A 200 -12.30 11.43 -13.44
N PHE A 201 -11.07 11.18 -13.89
CA PHE A 201 -9.90 11.01 -13.02
C PHE A 201 -9.06 12.29 -13.10
N LEU A 202 -8.87 12.95 -11.96
CA LEU A 202 -8.23 14.26 -11.88
C LEU A 202 -6.96 14.23 -11.05
N LEU A 203 -6.00 15.06 -11.46
CA LEU A 203 -4.78 15.40 -10.71
C LEU A 203 -4.97 16.82 -10.16
N VAL A 204 -5.09 16.96 -8.85
CA VAL A 204 -5.47 18.21 -8.20
C VAL A 204 -4.31 18.74 -7.38
N ASP A 205 -3.95 20.00 -7.59
CA ASP A 205 -3.03 20.74 -6.72
C ASP A 205 -3.78 21.10 -5.43
N MET A 206 -3.26 20.64 -4.28
CA MET A 206 -3.89 20.83 -2.97
C MET A 206 -3.77 22.26 -2.44
N SER A 207 -2.98 23.13 -3.08
CA SER A 207 -2.87 24.56 -2.75
C SER A 207 -3.98 25.42 -3.36
N LEU A 208 -4.84 24.85 -4.22
CA LEU A 208 -5.92 25.58 -4.86
C LEU A 208 -6.94 26.14 -3.85
N PRO A 209 -7.41 27.38 -4.04
CA PRO A 209 -8.43 27.98 -3.16
C PRO A 209 -9.71 27.12 -3.10
N GLY A 210 -10.30 27.00 -1.91
CA GLY A 210 -11.53 26.25 -1.68
C GLY A 210 -11.30 24.80 -1.25
N ILE A 211 -10.05 24.38 -1.09
CA ILE A 211 -9.71 23.07 -0.51
C ILE A 211 -9.46 23.26 0.99
N GLU A 212 -10.12 22.45 1.80
CA GLU A 212 -9.93 22.39 3.24
C GLU A 212 -9.65 20.95 3.67
N VAL A 213 -8.55 20.72 4.37
CA VAL A 213 -8.15 19.42 4.89
C VAL A 213 -8.41 19.36 6.39
N ARG A 214 -9.14 18.35 6.86
CA ARG A 214 -9.47 18.12 8.27
C ARG A 214 -8.96 16.75 8.71
N PRO A 215 -7.91 16.67 9.54
CA PRO A 215 -7.47 15.42 10.12
C PRO A 215 -8.56 14.74 10.96
N ILE A 216 -8.59 13.42 10.90
CA ILE A 216 -9.50 12.57 11.69
C ILE A 216 -8.67 11.82 12.72
N ARG A 217 -8.98 12.03 14.00
CA ARG A 217 -8.36 11.25 15.06
C ARG A 217 -8.91 9.83 15.07
N CYS A 218 -8.04 8.89 14.74
CA CYS A 218 -8.34 7.47 14.67
C CYS A 218 -8.29 6.78 16.06
N ILE A 219 -8.84 5.57 16.16
CA ILE A 219 -8.90 4.81 17.42
C ILE A 219 -7.50 4.45 17.97
N ASP A 220 -6.49 4.36 17.10
CA ASP A 220 -5.09 4.13 17.44
C ASP A 220 -4.35 5.41 17.92
N GLY A 221 -5.07 6.54 17.96
CA GLY A 221 -4.56 7.84 18.34
C GLY A 221 -3.86 8.62 17.22
N SER A 222 -3.72 8.03 16.01
CA SER A 222 -3.14 8.71 14.85
C SER A 222 -4.11 9.71 14.21
N GLU A 223 -3.56 10.65 13.43
CA GLU A 223 -4.28 11.61 12.59
C GLU A 223 -3.82 11.51 11.13
N GLU A 224 -3.37 10.33 10.72
CA GLU A 224 -2.87 10.08 9.36
C GLU A 224 -3.97 10.10 8.28
N ILE A 225 -5.24 10.10 8.68
CA ILE A 225 -6.42 10.03 7.81
C ILE A 225 -7.18 11.35 7.87
N CYS A 226 -7.63 11.84 6.72
CA CYS A 226 -8.29 13.14 6.62
C CYS A 226 -9.64 13.05 5.90
N GLU A 227 -10.48 14.02 6.20
CA GLU A 227 -11.58 14.48 5.38
C GLU A 227 -11.08 15.69 4.56
N VAL A 228 -11.44 15.74 3.27
CA VAL A 228 -11.03 16.83 2.37
C VAL A 228 -12.25 17.43 1.69
N HIS A 229 -12.52 18.70 1.97
CA HIS A 229 -13.64 19.45 1.43
C HIS A 229 -13.23 20.29 0.22
N PHE A 230 -14.09 20.36 -0.76
CA PHE A 230 -13.93 21.15 -1.99
C PHE A 230 -15.15 22.04 -2.15
N ASP A 231 -14.94 23.37 -2.11
CA ASP A 231 -15.96 24.38 -2.38
C ASP A 231 -15.55 25.22 -3.57
N LYS A 232 -16.19 24.99 -4.71
CA LYS A 232 -15.97 25.70 -5.98
C LYS A 232 -14.51 25.75 -6.42
N VAL A 233 -13.78 24.67 -6.21
CA VAL A 233 -12.36 24.58 -6.58
C VAL A 233 -12.21 24.49 -8.09
N LYS A 234 -11.43 25.39 -8.68
CA LYS A 234 -11.17 25.44 -10.12
C LYS A 234 -9.94 24.60 -10.46
N VAL A 235 -10.14 23.50 -11.16
CA VAL A 235 -9.07 22.59 -11.59
C VAL A 235 -8.96 22.65 -13.12
N PRO A 236 -7.77 22.94 -13.70
CA PRO A 236 -7.60 23.03 -15.15
C PRO A 236 -8.07 21.75 -15.87
N ALA A 237 -8.67 21.88 -17.05
CA ALA A 237 -9.15 20.74 -17.85
C ALA A 237 -8.01 19.75 -18.19
N GLY A 238 -6.79 20.26 -18.39
CA GLY A 238 -5.57 19.44 -18.62
C GLY A 238 -5.13 18.58 -17.44
N ALA A 239 -5.73 18.75 -16.25
CA ALA A 239 -5.47 17.91 -15.08
C ALA A 239 -6.19 16.56 -15.16
N SER A 240 -7.04 16.31 -16.15
CA SER A 240 -7.68 15.02 -16.35
C SER A 240 -6.70 13.98 -16.93
N VAL A 241 -6.73 12.75 -16.43
CA VAL A 241 -6.03 11.60 -17.01
C VAL A 241 -7.01 10.80 -17.84
N GLY A 242 -6.66 10.54 -19.10
CA GLY A 242 -7.54 9.90 -20.05
C GLY A 242 -8.54 10.89 -20.70
N LYS A 243 -9.52 10.35 -21.41
CA LYS A 243 -10.58 11.13 -22.06
C LYS A 243 -11.78 11.34 -21.13
N ALA A 244 -12.68 12.22 -21.49
CA ALA A 244 -13.96 12.38 -20.81
C ALA A 244 -14.70 11.03 -20.71
N GLY A 245 -15.19 10.67 -19.53
CA GLY A 245 -15.82 9.38 -19.24
C GLY A 245 -14.86 8.23 -18.91
N ASP A 246 -13.54 8.39 -19.09
CA ASP A 246 -12.53 7.35 -18.82
C ASP A 246 -12.25 7.13 -17.32
N GLY A 247 -12.78 7.95 -16.44
CA GLY A 247 -12.41 7.97 -15.01
C GLY A 247 -12.44 6.60 -14.36
N TRP A 248 -13.49 5.80 -14.63
CA TRP A 248 -13.57 4.45 -14.09
C TRP A 248 -12.52 3.50 -14.68
N ARG A 249 -12.24 3.60 -15.97
CA ARG A 249 -11.19 2.82 -16.64
C ARG A 249 -9.82 3.11 -16.02
N ILE A 250 -9.48 4.39 -15.87
CA ILE A 250 -8.23 4.85 -15.25
C ILE A 250 -8.14 4.38 -13.79
N ALA A 251 -9.21 4.52 -13.01
CA ALA A 251 -9.24 4.03 -11.63
C ALA A 251 -9.00 2.52 -11.54
N ARG A 252 -9.51 1.73 -12.46
CA ARG A 252 -9.24 0.27 -12.52
C ARG A 252 -7.77 -0.03 -12.78
N VAL A 253 -7.11 0.72 -13.67
CA VAL A 253 -5.67 0.59 -13.91
C VAL A 253 -4.91 0.92 -12.62
N LEU A 254 -5.23 2.04 -11.96
CA LEU A 254 -4.62 2.42 -10.70
C LEU A 254 -4.83 1.38 -9.60
N MET A 255 -6.04 0.85 -9.44
CA MET A 255 -6.32 -0.20 -8.46
C MET A 255 -5.53 -1.48 -8.74
N LYS A 256 -5.28 -1.83 -10.01
CA LYS A 256 -4.42 -2.96 -10.37
C LYS A 256 -2.98 -2.71 -9.92
N ILE A 257 -2.45 -1.51 -10.15
CA ILE A 257 -1.12 -1.07 -9.68
C ILE A 257 -1.06 -1.10 -8.15
N ALA A 258 -2.02 -0.48 -7.47
CA ALA A 258 -2.07 -0.37 -6.01
C ALA A 258 -2.14 -1.74 -5.30
N ARG A 259 -2.79 -2.73 -5.90
CA ARG A 259 -2.87 -4.09 -5.36
C ARG A 259 -1.51 -4.79 -5.25
N SER A 260 -0.52 -4.39 -6.03
CA SER A 260 0.86 -4.90 -5.92
C SER A 260 1.61 -4.36 -4.70
N ASN A 261 1.02 -3.41 -3.97
CA ASN A 261 1.60 -2.69 -2.84
C ASN A 261 1.03 -3.13 -1.47
N ASN A 262 0.52 -4.34 -1.37
CA ASN A 262 -0.06 -4.88 -0.13
C ASN A 262 1.01 -5.12 0.95
N THR A 263 0.55 -5.42 2.17
CA THR A 263 1.41 -5.89 3.27
C THR A 263 2.22 -7.09 2.81
N THR A 264 3.54 -6.99 2.93
CA THR A 264 4.50 -8.01 2.49
C THR A 264 4.92 -8.92 3.64
N THR A 265 5.59 -10.03 3.33
CA THR A 265 6.26 -10.89 4.32
C THR A 265 7.17 -10.09 5.24
N GLY A 266 7.92 -9.12 4.71
CA GLY A 266 8.78 -8.24 5.51
C GLY A 266 8.03 -7.50 6.60
N THR A 267 6.88 -6.91 6.27
CA THR A 267 6.02 -6.21 7.25
C THR A 267 5.48 -7.17 8.32
N LEU A 268 5.04 -8.36 7.94
CA LEU A 268 4.57 -9.38 8.90
C LEU A 268 5.69 -9.85 9.82
N ARG A 269 6.88 -10.10 9.29
CA ARG A 269 8.07 -10.46 10.07
C ARG A 269 8.50 -9.36 11.04
N GLN A 270 8.40 -8.10 10.63
CA GLN A 270 8.67 -6.96 11.52
C GLN A 270 7.66 -6.91 12.67
N ALA A 271 6.36 -7.04 12.38
CA ALA A 271 5.32 -7.09 13.40
C ALA A 271 5.50 -8.29 14.35
N TRP A 272 5.82 -9.47 13.81
CA TRP A 272 6.11 -10.66 14.59
C TRP A 272 7.29 -10.46 15.54
N ARG A 273 8.41 -9.86 15.07
CA ARG A 273 9.56 -9.57 15.95
C ARG A 273 9.18 -8.56 17.05
N ALA A 274 8.30 -7.62 16.77
CA ALA A 274 7.79 -6.70 17.79
C ALA A 274 6.98 -7.46 18.85
N ALA A 275 6.05 -8.32 18.46
CA ALA A 275 5.28 -9.18 19.36
C ALA A 275 6.17 -10.13 20.16
N ALA A 276 7.19 -10.72 19.52
CA ALA A 276 8.14 -11.61 20.16
C ALA A 276 8.93 -10.93 21.30
N ARG A 277 9.27 -9.65 21.15
CA ARG A 277 9.89 -8.86 22.23
C ARG A 277 8.98 -8.74 23.45
N TYR A 278 7.70 -8.49 23.24
CA TYR A 278 6.70 -8.43 24.32
C TYR A 278 6.49 -9.77 24.99
N VAL A 279 6.32 -10.85 24.22
CA VAL A 279 6.17 -12.21 24.76
C VAL A 279 7.41 -12.63 25.57
N LYS A 280 8.62 -12.29 25.11
CA LYS A 280 9.87 -12.56 25.85
C LYS A 280 9.95 -11.78 27.18
N ALA A 281 9.39 -10.58 27.22
CA ALA A 281 9.37 -9.73 28.42
C ALA A 281 8.24 -10.12 29.41
N ALA A 282 7.29 -10.98 29.01
CA ALA A 282 6.19 -11.51 29.83
C ALA A 282 6.43 -12.99 30.19
N PRO A 283 7.36 -13.31 31.10
CA PRO A 283 7.68 -14.70 31.45
C PRO A 283 6.49 -15.35 32.18
N GLY A 284 6.21 -16.61 31.87
CA GLY A 284 5.16 -17.38 32.52
C GLY A 284 3.89 -17.59 31.71
N GLU A 285 3.84 -17.10 30.46
CA GLU A 285 2.70 -17.24 29.54
C GLU A 285 3.00 -18.21 28.36
N PRO A 286 3.06 -19.54 28.60
CA PRO A 286 3.41 -20.50 27.54
C PRO A 286 2.43 -20.49 26.37
N ALA A 287 1.16 -20.15 26.62
CA ALA A 287 0.14 -20.03 25.58
C ALA A 287 0.46 -18.92 24.56
N LEU A 288 0.97 -17.77 25.01
CA LEU A 288 1.37 -16.67 24.11
C LEU A 288 2.57 -17.10 23.24
N LYS A 289 3.54 -17.80 23.84
CA LYS A 289 4.65 -18.34 23.07
C LYS A 289 4.18 -19.32 22.00
N GLN A 290 3.29 -20.24 22.34
CA GLN A 290 2.74 -21.21 21.40
C GLN A 290 1.97 -20.51 20.26
N ARG A 291 1.14 -19.50 20.55
CA ARG A 291 0.44 -18.70 19.52
C ARG A 291 1.44 -18.00 18.60
N LEU A 292 2.51 -17.43 19.16
CA LEU A 292 3.54 -16.76 18.39
C LEU A 292 4.31 -17.73 17.47
N ASP A 293 4.63 -18.94 17.96
CA ASP A 293 5.31 -19.98 17.16
C ASP A 293 4.41 -20.48 16.00
N LEU A 294 3.09 -20.60 16.22
CA LEU A 294 2.13 -20.93 15.17
C LEU A 294 2.07 -19.83 14.11
N LEU A 295 2.04 -18.56 14.53
CA LEU A 295 2.06 -17.42 13.60
C LEU A 295 3.35 -17.35 12.79
N ASP A 296 4.50 -17.77 13.34
CA ASP A 296 5.76 -17.87 12.59
C ASP A 296 5.66 -18.88 11.45
N ALA A 297 5.07 -20.06 11.72
CA ALA A 297 4.81 -21.06 10.69
C ALA A 297 3.84 -20.55 9.61
N GLU A 298 2.79 -19.81 9.99
CA GLU A 298 1.84 -19.21 9.06
C GLU A 298 2.46 -18.10 8.20
N ILE A 299 3.36 -17.29 8.76
CA ILE A 299 4.13 -16.28 8.00
C ILE A 299 5.06 -17.00 7.00
N THR A 300 5.68 -18.12 7.39
CA THR A 300 6.50 -18.93 6.48
C THR A 300 5.66 -19.46 5.30
N GLY A 301 4.44 -19.92 5.57
CA GLY A 301 3.49 -20.29 4.52
C GLY A 301 3.10 -19.11 3.63
N PHE A 302 2.90 -17.93 4.21
CA PHE A 302 2.62 -16.70 3.46
C PHE A 302 3.80 -16.28 2.58
N GLU A 303 5.04 -16.39 3.07
CA GLU A 303 6.26 -16.10 2.29
C GLU A 303 6.36 -17.01 1.05
N ALA A 304 6.09 -18.31 1.22
CA ALA A 304 6.05 -19.25 0.10
C ALA A 304 4.94 -18.88 -0.92
N LEU A 305 3.77 -18.44 -0.43
CA LEU A 305 2.67 -17.97 -1.27
C LEU A 305 3.05 -16.69 -2.02
N GLU A 306 3.66 -15.71 -1.36
CA GLU A 306 4.15 -14.45 -1.96
C GLU A 306 5.15 -14.74 -3.08
N ALA A 307 6.14 -15.61 -2.83
CA ALA A 307 7.12 -16.03 -3.82
C ALA A 307 6.49 -16.72 -5.03
N ARG A 308 5.49 -17.58 -4.80
CA ARG A 308 4.76 -18.26 -5.88
C ARG A 308 3.90 -17.31 -6.69
N LEU A 309 3.14 -16.43 -6.04
CA LEU A 309 2.21 -15.51 -6.68
C LEU A 309 2.89 -14.29 -7.32
N SER A 310 4.17 -14.03 -7.02
CA SER A 310 4.98 -13.03 -7.71
C SER A 310 5.28 -13.40 -9.18
N LYS A 311 5.13 -14.70 -9.54
CA LYS A 311 5.29 -15.21 -10.90
C LYS A 311 3.91 -15.32 -11.57
N PRO A 312 3.83 -15.18 -12.91
CA PRO A 312 2.61 -15.49 -13.65
C PRO A 312 2.11 -16.90 -13.34
N CYS A 313 0.80 -17.07 -13.23
CA CYS A 313 0.15 -18.35 -12.96
C CYS A 313 -1.04 -18.48 -13.89
N ASP A 314 -1.10 -19.55 -14.67
CA ASP A 314 -2.11 -19.76 -15.71
C ASP A 314 -3.54 -19.92 -15.17
N HIS A 315 -3.68 -20.30 -13.89
CA HIS A 315 -4.98 -20.57 -13.25
C HIS A 315 -5.53 -19.42 -12.42
N LEU A 316 -4.74 -18.35 -12.17
CA LEU A 316 -5.14 -17.22 -11.34
C LEU A 316 -4.83 -15.90 -12.04
N ASN A 317 -5.85 -15.10 -12.27
CA ASN A 317 -5.66 -13.74 -12.75
C ASN A 317 -5.04 -12.83 -11.66
N ASP A 318 -4.51 -11.67 -12.06
CA ASP A 318 -3.85 -10.73 -11.16
C ASP A 318 -4.74 -10.27 -9.99
N ALA A 319 -6.05 -10.15 -10.23
CA ALA A 319 -7.00 -9.73 -9.20
C ALA A 319 -7.17 -10.80 -8.11
N ALA A 320 -7.25 -12.07 -8.50
CA ALA A 320 -7.33 -13.19 -7.57
C ALA A 320 -6.04 -13.31 -6.73
N ARG A 321 -4.88 -13.29 -7.39
CA ARG A 321 -3.57 -13.35 -6.71
C ARG A 321 -3.44 -12.25 -5.65
N SER A 322 -3.72 -11.02 -6.04
CA SER A 322 -3.68 -9.86 -5.15
C SER A 322 -4.70 -9.96 -4.01
N SER A 323 -5.90 -10.48 -4.29
CA SER A 323 -6.93 -10.67 -3.27
C SER A 323 -6.53 -11.72 -2.23
N MET A 324 -5.92 -12.83 -2.64
CA MET A 324 -5.37 -13.85 -1.73
C MET A 324 -4.31 -13.26 -0.80
N MET A 325 -3.35 -12.52 -1.38
CA MET A 325 -2.27 -11.89 -0.61
C MET A 325 -2.82 -10.90 0.40
N LYS A 326 -3.68 -9.96 -0.04
CA LYS A 326 -4.24 -8.93 0.86
C LYS A 326 -5.08 -9.54 1.98
N LEU A 327 -5.95 -10.47 1.67
CA LEU A 327 -6.80 -11.13 2.66
C LEU A 327 -5.95 -11.80 3.74
N ARG A 328 -5.02 -12.66 3.33
CA ARG A 328 -4.18 -13.41 4.27
C ARG A 328 -3.23 -12.52 5.08
N ALA A 329 -2.59 -11.54 4.43
CA ALA A 329 -1.70 -10.60 5.11
C ALA A 329 -2.44 -9.77 6.16
N SER A 330 -3.67 -9.30 5.86
CA SER A 330 -4.46 -8.54 6.81
C SER A 330 -4.82 -9.35 8.06
N GLU A 331 -5.26 -10.60 7.87
CA GLU A 331 -5.63 -11.50 8.97
C GLU A 331 -4.41 -11.86 9.84
N LEU A 332 -3.28 -12.18 9.21
CA LEU A 332 -2.02 -12.46 9.94
C LEU A 332 -1.54 -11.24 10.73
N HIS A 333 -1.56 -10.05 10.10
CA HIS A 333 -1.13 -8.83 10.79
C HIS A 333 -1.98 -8.55 12.03
N GLN A 334 -3.31 -8.75 11.95
CA GLN A 334 -4.21 -8.62 13.08
C GLN A 334 -3.89 -9.64 14.19
N ALA A 335 -3.72 -10.91 13.85
CA ALA A 335 -3.40 -11.96 14.81
C ALA A 335 -2.06 -11.74 15.52
N ILE A 336 -1.04 -11.27 14.79
CA ILE A 336 0.27 -10.96 15.35
C ILE A 336 0.18 -9.83 16.38
N THR A 337 -0.52 -8.74 16.02
CA THR A 337 -0.63 -7.57 16.91
C THR A 337 -1.52 -7.85 18.13
N GLU A 338 -2.47 -8.78 18.02
CA GLU A 338 -3.25 -9.27 19.15
C GLU A 338 -2.37 -10.00 20.17
N VAL A 339 -1.49 -10.91 19.72
CA VAL A 339 -0.52 -11.56 20.63
C VAL A 339 0.39 -10.52 21.29
N GLY A 340 0.81 -9.49 20.55
CA GLY A 340 1.61 -8.40 21.10
C GLY A 340 0.88 -7.64 22.21
N LEU A 341 -0.41 -7.33 22.02
CA LEU A 341 -1.24 -6.66 23.02
C LEU A 341 -1.49 -7.56 24.24
N ASP A 342 -1.82 -8.85 24.03
CA ASP A 342 -2.04 -9.79 25.12
C ASP A 342 -0.78 -9.93 26.02
N ALA A 343 0.42 -9.87 25.41
CA ALA A 343 1.68 -9.92 26.13
C ALA A 343 2.04 -8.60 26.85
N ALA A 344 1.51 -7.47 26.40
CA ALA A 344 1.83 -6.14 26.93
C ALA A 344 0.57 -5.23 26.93
N PRO A 345 -0.47 -5.56 27.73
CA PRO A 345 -1.78 -4.90 27.66
C PRO A 345 -1.77 -3.42 28.07
N HIS A 346 -0.71 -2.96 28.74
CA HIS A 346 -0.53 -1.58 29.19
C HIS A 346 0.55 -0.82 28.38
N ASP A 347 1.13 -1.44 27.36
CA ASP A 347 2.09 -0.76 26.49
C ASP A 347 1.33 0.04 25.40
N GLU A 348 1.54 1.35 25.39
CA GLU A 348 0.84 2.26 24.46
C GLU A 348 1.12 1.93 22.99
N LYS A 349 2.33 1.45 22.65
CA LYS A 349 2.69 1.09 21.28
C LYS A 349 2.02 -0.22 20.85
N ALA A 350 1.97 -1.22 21.76
CA ALA A 350 1.24 -2.46 21.50
C ALA A 350 -0.23 -2.17 21.26
N LEU A 351 -0.83 -1.31 22.08
CA LEU A 351 -2.22 -0.90 21.96
C LEU A 351 -2.48 -0.13 20.65
N ALA A 352 -1.68 0.88 20.35
CA ALA A 352 -1.80 1.65 19.10
C ALA A 352 -1.66 0.74 17.87
N LYS A 353 -0.68 -0.15 17.85
CA LYS A 353 -0.47 -1.09 16.74
C LYS A 353 -1.62 -2.07 16.58
N TYR A 354 -2.16 -2.57 17.68
CA TYR A 354 -3.37 -3.41 17.67
C TYR A 354 -4.54 -2.68 17.02
N PHE A 355 -4.86 -1.47 17.47
CA PHE A 355 -5.97 -0.69 16.92
C PHE A 355 -5.75 -0.31 15.46
N PHE A 356 -4.54 0.12 15.09
CA PHE A 356 -4.19 0.40 13.71
C PHE A 356 -4.52 -0.77 12.78
N THR A 357 -4.15 -2.00 13.17
CA THR A 357 -4.36 -3.17 12.31
C THR A 357 -5.81 -3.58 12.17
N ARG A 358 -6.74 -3.10 13.04
CA ARG A 358 -8.20 -3.41 12.90
C ARG A 358 -8.76 -2.89 11.58
N ALA A 359 -8.21 -1.80 11.05
CA ALA A 359 -8.58 -1.28 9.74
C ALA A 359 -8.00 -2.08 8.56
N ALA A 360 -7.04 -2.98 8.79
CA ALA A 360 -6.37 -3.73 7.72
C ALA A 360 -7.32 -4.62 6.90
N THR A 361 -8.40 -5.11 7.48
CA THR A 361 -9.45 -5.89 6.79
C THR A 361 -10.50 -5.01 6.11
N ILE A 362 -10.39 -3.68 6.22
CA ILE A 362 -11.35 -2.71 5.69
C ILE A 362 -10.75 -1.91 4.53
N TYR A 363 -9.61 -1.25 4.72
CA TYR A 363 -9.00 -0.41 3.69
C TYR A 363 -8.45 -1.23 2.51
N SER A 364 -8.23 -0.57 1.38
CA SER A 364 -7.74 -1.18 0.12
C SER A 364 -8.63 -2.34 -0.37
N GLY A 365 -9.93 -2.26 -0.10
CA GLY A 365 -10.93 -3.30 -0.31
C GLY A 365 -11.15 -4.16 0.93
N THR A 366 -12.42 -4.30 1.32
CA THR A 366 -12.76 -5.11 2.50
C THR A 366 -12.45 -6.60 2.26
N SER A 367 -12.34 -7.37 3.34
CA SER A 367 -12.17 -8.83 3.26
C SER A 367 -13.28 -9.48 2.42
N GLU A 368 -14.53 -8.98 2.51
CA GLU A 368 -15.68 -9.45 1.75
C GLU A 368 -15.50 -9.18 0.25
N ILE A 369 -15.04 -7.97 -0.14
CA ILE A 369 -14.75 -7.65 -1.55
C ILE A 369 -13.67 -8.57 -2.11
N HIS A 370 -12.62 -8.87 -1.33
CA HIS A 370 -11.56 -9.78 -1.75
C HIS A 370 -12.06 -11.23 -1.84
N ARG A 371 -12.88 -11.71 -0.89
CA ARG A 371 -13.53 -13.03 -0.95
C ARG A 371 -14.45 -13.14 -2.17
N ASN A 372 -15.26 -12.11 -2.47
CA ASN A 372 -16.08 -12.06 -3.66
C ASN A 372 -15.24 -12.10 -4.96
N SER A 373 -14.09 -11.41 -4.99
CA SER A 373 -13.17 -11.46 -6.12
C SER A 373 -12.62 -12.88 -6.35
N LEU A 374 -12.30 -13.60 -5.28
CA LEU A 374 -11.83 -14.99 -5.34
C LEU A 374 -12.95 -15.94 -5.76
N ALA A 375 -14.14 -15.81 -5.17
CA ALA A 375 -15.30 -16.64 -5.48
C ALA A 375 -15.63 -16.61 -6.99
N ARG A 376 -15.59 -15.43 -7.61
CA ARG A 376 -15.78 -15.29 -9.07
C ARG A 376 -14.74 -16.04 -9.90
N THR A 377 -13.50 -16.18 -9.40
CA THR A 377 -12.44 -16.90 -10.11
C THR A 377 -12.70 -18.40 -10.18
N ILE A 378 -13.42 -18.95 -9.22
CA ILE A 378 -13.82 -20.37 -9.17
C ILE A 378 -15.26 -20.60 -9.67
N GLY A 379 -15.86 -19.60 -10.33
CA GLY A 379 -17.19 -19.72 -10.95
C GLY A 379 -18.37 -19.53 -10.01
N CYS A 380 -18.17 -19.02 -8.79
CA CYS A 380 -19.27 -18.57 -7.94
C CYS A 380 -19.87 -17.26 -8.47
N PRO A 381 -21.21 -17.09 -8.45
CA PRO A 381 -21.89 -15.88 -8.94
C PRO A 381 -21.53 -14.61 -8.14
#